data_7d1e6b4cb63571ae999744c5f0c62c16
#
_entry.id   7d1e6b4cb63571ae999744c5f0c62c16
#
_cell.length_a   1.000
_cell.length_b   1.000
_cell.length_c   1.000
_cell.angle_alpha   90.00
_cell.angle_beta   90.00
_cell.angle_gamma   90.00
#
_symmetry.space_group_name_H-M   'P 1'
#
loop_
_entity.id
_entity.type
_entity.pdbx_description
1 polymer ?
#
loop_
_entity_poly.entity_id
_entity_poly.type
_entity_poly.pdbx_seq_one_letter_code
_entity_poly.pdbx_strand_id
1 'polypeptide(L)'
;WKPQFTFNLAGLVSVTHQAGQSKDIDLNEAFLSFRSGPAATRFSARAGVFWPPISLEHGGSTWQVSDSITPSAVNSWVGEEVKVLAFEGKLEHRFGDQSLALTAAVFEHDDMAGTLLTYRGWALHDVRLTVGNHFPLPPLSASKAPYQAPVTNPFWDVDGRAGYYARFDWRSPWPVSVNLLRYDNRGDQVSGRQLQTAWRTRFWNAGAMASLGQRTVAKAQVLWGNTLVGPDTPFGYPADVDFAAAYLLLSREFGGGKLSARGDWFKTHDNSFVANDNNNEHGWSGMLAYKHPLTHFADVFVELLHVESDRPMRLANAALPAMQNQTQLQTALRVGF
;
A
#
# COMPACT_ATOMS: atom_id res chain seq x y z
N TRP A 1 16.06 14.35 -1.20
CA TRP A 1 16.36 15.59 -1.94
C TRP A 1 15.14 16.07 -2.73
N LYS A 2 14.80 17.37 -2.60
CA LYS A 2 13.61 17.98 -3.23
C LYS A 2 14.03 19.24 -3.99
N PRO A 3 14.59 19.11 -5.22
CA PRO A 3 14.98 20.26 -6.01
C PRO A 3 13.76 21.04 -6.54
N GLN A 4 13.81 22.35 -6.46
CA GLN A 4 12.88 23.26 -7.10
C GLN A 4 13.57 23.85 -8.32
N PHE A 5 13.10 23.52 -9.55
CA PHE A 5 13.70 23.97 -10.79
C PHE A 5 13.12 25.31 -11.26
N THR A 6 11.79 25.42 -11.12
CA THR A 6 11.06 26.66 -11.42
C THR A 6 9.91 26.80 -10.41
N PHE A 7 9.15 27.89 -10.46
CA PHE A 7 7.95 28.08 -9.65
C PHE A 7 6.94 26.91 -9.80
N ASN A 8 6.88 26.29 -10.97
CA ASN A 8 5.90 25.27 -11.33
C ASN A 8 6.49 23.86 -11.39
N LEU A 9 7.82 23.69 -11.44
CA LEU A 9 8.50 22.42 -11.64
C LEU A 9 9.42 22.10 -10.46
N ALA A 10 9.18 20.95 -9.85
CA ALA A 10 9.98 20.41 -8.76
C ALA A 10 10.31 18.94 -9.01
N GLY A 11 11.30 18.44 -8.32
CA GLY A 11 11.66 17.03 -8.29
C GLY A 11 11.62 16.46 -6.88
N LEU A 12 11.63 15.14 -6.80
CA LEU A 12 11.89 14.39 -5.59
C LEU A 12 12.79 13.22 -5.92
N VAL A 13 13.82 13.01 -5.11
CA VAL A 13 14.59 11.76 -5.09
C VAL A 13 14.74 11.34 -3.64
N SER A 14 14.27 10.14 -3.33
CA SER A 14 14.35 9.53 -2.02
C SER A 14 15.01 8.17 -2.13
N VAL A 15 16.06 7.95 -1.36
CA VAL A 15 16.71 6.66 -1.16
C VAL A 15 16.46 6.22 0.29
N THR A 16 16.46 4.93 0.52
CA THR A 16 16.26 4.39 1.87
C THR A 16 17.19 3.22 2.15
N HIS A 17 17.47 3.04 3.43
CA HIS A 17 17.99 1.83 4.02
C HIS A 17 17.00 1.36 5.07
N GLN A 18 16.62 0.08 5.02
CA GLN A 18 15.71 -0.53 5.99
C GLN A 18 16.10 -1.99 6.26
N ALA A 19 15.82 -2.47 7.47
CA ALA A 19 16.08 -3.86 7.81
C ALA A 19 15.32 -4.81 6.87
N GLY A 20 15.97 -5.87 6.41
CA GLY A 20 15.39 -6.83 5.46
C GLY A 20 15.39 -6.37 3.99
N GLN A 21 15.93 -5.19 3.68
CA GLN A 21 16.14 -4.73 2.31
C GLN A 21 17.27 -5.55 1.66
N SER A 22 17.08 -5.95 0.40
CA SER A 22 18.06 -6.76 -0.33
C SER A 22 19.30 -5.99 -0.76
N LYS A 23 19.25 -4.66 -0.79
CA LYS A 23 20.36 -3.75 -1.05
C LYS A 23 20.52 -2.78 0.11
N ASP A 24 21.76 -2.45 0.49
CA ASP A 24 22.03 -1.54 1.61
C ASP A 24 21.39 -0.17 1.44
N ILE A 25 21.45 0.39 0.24
CA ILE A 25 20.78 1.64 -0.13
C ILE A 25 20.06 1.41 -1.45
N ASP A 26 18.79 1.77 -1.52
CA ASP A 26 18.02 1.61 -2.74
C ASP A 26 17.04 2.77 -2.95
N LEU A 27 16.62 2.95 -4.20
CA LEU A 27 15.72 4.00 -4.62
C LEU A 27 14.31 3.75 -4.09
N ASN A 28 13.83 4.68 -3.26
CA ASN A 28 12.50 4.63 -2.72
C ASN A 28 11.48 5.33 -3.65
N GLU A 29 11.74 6.58 -4.03
CA GLU A 29 10.93 7.35 -4.98
C GLU A 29 11.82 8.28 -5.79
N ALA A 30 11.49 8.47 -7.07
CA ALA A 30 12.10 9.49 -7.92
C ALA A 30 11.11 9.97 -8.96
N PHE A 31 10.71 11.25 -8.90
CA PHE A 31 9.80 11.82 -9.88
C PHE A 31 10.00 13.32 -10.07
N LEU A 32 9.61 13.80 -11.24
CA LEU A 32 9.37 15.21 -11.51
C LEU A 32 7.90 15.53 -11.31
N SER A 33 7.60 16.70 -10.78
CA SER A 33 6.23 17.17 -10.58
C SER A 33 6.06 18.59 -11.13
N PHE A 34 4.98 18.78 -11.84
CA PHE A 34 4.51 20.06 -12.33
C PHE A 34 3.23 20.47 -11.62
N ARG A 35 3.07 21.76 -11.33
CA ARG A 35 1.84 22.33 -10.80
C ARG A 35 1.57 23.67 -11.47
N SER A 36 0.36 23.85 -12.01
CA SER A 36 -0.09 25.15 -12.51
C SER A 36 -0.15 26.20 -11.39
N GLY A 37 -0.12 27.47 -11.76
CA GLY A 37 -0.27 28.58 -10.81
C GLY A 37 -1.58 28.56 -10.03
N PRO A 38 -1.71 29.41 -9.01
CA PRO A 38 -2.92 29.49 -8.18
C PRO A 38 -4.12 29.98 -9.02
N ALA A 39 -5.14 29.13 -9.09
CA ALA A 39 -6.41 29.40 -9.79
C ALA A 39 -7.52 28.55 -9.15
N ALA A 40 -8.78 28.84 -9.47
CA ALA A 40 -9.91 28.01 -9.04
C ALA A 40 -9.80 26.59 -9.63
N THR A 41 -9.36 26.49 -10.88
CA THR A 41 -9.01 25.22 -11.53
C THR A 41 -7.49 25.09 -11.57
N ARG A 42 -6.96 23.99 -11.04
CA ARG A 42 -5.53 23.69 -11.00
C ARG A 42 -5.25 22.37 -11.70
N PHE A 43 -4.20 22.38 -12.49
CA PHE A 43 -3.64 21.17 -13.06
C PHE A 43 -2.32 20.85 -12.37
N SER A 44 -2.07 19.57 -12.11
CA SER A 44 -0.76 19.07 -11.71
C SER A 44 -0.47 17.75 -12.41
N ALA A 45 0.80 17.46 -12.62
CA ALA A 45 1.27 16.21 -13.18
C ALA A 45 2.53 15.75 -12.45
N ARG A 46 2.77 14.45 -12.43
CA ARG A 46 4.06 13.88 -12.01
C ARG A 46 4.43 12.70 -12.90
N ALA A 47 5.74 12.49 -13.08
CA ALA A 47 6.28 11.39 -13.87
C ALA A 47 7.50 10.80 -13.17
N GLY A 48 7.55 9.46 -13.03
CA GLY A 48 8.63 8.75 -12.37
C GLY A 48 8.13 7.62 -11.49
N VAL A 49 8.93 7.25 -10.48
CA VAL A 49 8.68 6.15 -9.56
C VAL A 49 8.08 6.67 -8.26
N PHE A 50 6.88 6.21 -7.94
CA PHE A 50 6.15 6.60 -6.73
C PHE A 50 5.03 5.61 -6.39
N TRP A 51 4.42 5.72 -5.21
CA TRP A 51 3.18 5.02 -4.87
C TRP A 51 1.96 5.75 -5.45
N PRO A 52 0.98 5.00 -6.01
CA PRO A 52 -0.34 5.56 -6.30
C PRO A 52 -0.93 6.27 -5.07
N PRO A 53 -1.77 7.28 -5.24
CA PRO A 53 -2.33 8.05 -4.13
C PRO A 53 -3.45 7.28 -3.40
N ILE A 54 -3.15 6.11 -2.83
CA ILE A 54 -4.12 5.23 -2.18
C ILE A 54 -4.29 5.62 -0.70
N SER A 55 -3.17 5.75 0.02
CA SER A 55 -3.17 5.84 1.49
C SER A 55 -3.68 7.18 2.03
N LEU A 56 -4.45 7.11 3.13
CA LEU A 56 -4.78 8.25 3.99
C LEU A 56 -3.88 8.35 5.24
N GLU A 57 -3.06 7.34 5.52
CA GLU A 57 -2.16 7.32 6.67
C GLU A 57 -0.80 7.95 6.37
N HIS A 58 -0.37 7.85 5.11
CA HIS A 58 0.94 8.35 4.67
C HIS A 58 0.85 9.81 4.27
N GLY A 59 1.74 10.59 4.83
CA GLY A 59 1.86 12.03 4.55
C GLY A 59 3.26 12.40 4.05
N GLY A 60 3.31 13.36 3.13
CA GLY A 60 4.58 13.87 2.62
C GLY A 60 5.29 12.92 1.65
N SER A 61 6.61 13.09 1.53
CA SER A 61 7.48 12.23 0.74
C SER A 61 7.99 11.08 1.59
N THR A 62 8.36 9.97 0.96
CA THR A 62 8.98 8.79 1.59
C THR A 62 8.02 7.76 2.17
N TRP A 63 6.72 7.82 1.87
CA TRP A 63 5.76 6.83 2.30
C TRP A 63 5.86 6.50 3.80
N GLN A 64 5.74 7.51 4.66
CA GLN A 64 5.77 7.35 6.11
C GLN A 64 4.41 7.65 6.71
N VAL A 65 3.96 6.77 7.62
CA VAL A 65 2.76 7.04 8.42
C VAL A 65 3.01 8.19 9.41
N SER A 66 1.98 8.99 9.66
CA SER A 66 2.09 10.20 10.49
C SER A 66 1.68 9.98 11.93
N ASP A 67 0.81 9.00 12.19
CA ASP A 67 0.07 8.85 13.44
C ASP A 67 0.41 7.55 14.21
N SER A 68 1.25 6.68 13.61
CA SER A 68 1.64 5.36 14.15
C SER A 68 3.05 4.99 13.73
N ILE A 69 3.54 3.82 14.15
CA ILE A 69 4.74 3.17 13.62
C ILE A 69 4.32 2.26 12.47
N THR A 70 3.37 1.35 12.72
CA THR A 70 2.89 0.37 11.76
C THR A 70 1.69 0.90 10.98
N PRO A 71 1.70 0.85 9.62
CA PRO A 71 0.53 1.13 8.79
C PRO A 71 -0.60 0.13 9.04
N SER A 72 -1.82 0.48 8.57
CA SER A 72 -2.95 -0.44 8.52
C SER A 72 -2.69 -1.65 7.61
N ALA A 73 -3.52 -2.69 7.72
CA ALA A 73 -3.48 -3.85 6.82
C ALA A 73 -3.54 -3.41 5.34
N VAL A 74 -4.43 -2.46 5.00
CA VAL A 74 -4.51 -1.86 3.64
C VAL A 74 -3.16 -1.29 3.21
N ASN A 75 -2.56 -0.46 4.04
CA ASN A 75 -1.39 0.33 3.64
C ASN A 75 -0.06 -0.41 3.85
N SER A 76 -0.01 -1.46 4.67
CA SER A 76 1.12 -2.39 4.72
C SER A 76 1.26 -3.13 3.39
N TRP A 77 0.16 -3.71 2.86
CA TRP A 77 0.18 -4.38 1.56
C TRP A 77 0.52 -3.42 0.41
N VAL A 78 -0.12 -2.25 0.36
CA VAL A 78 0.18 -1.24 -0.68
C VAL A 78 1.65 -0.81 -0.61
N GLY A 79 2.21 -0.65 0.58
CA GLY A 79 3.59 -0.23 0.78
C GLY A 79 4.62 -1.22 0.27
N GLU A 80 4.32 -2.52 0.28
CA GLU A 80 5.25 -3.56 -0.13
C GLU A 80 5.05 -4.11 -1.54
N GLU A 81 3.84 -3.99 -2.12
CA GLU A 81 3.56 -4.58 -3.44
C GLU A 81 3.08 -3.59 -4.49
N VAL A 82 2.58 -2.40 -4.14
CA VAL A 82 1.94 -1.49 -5.11
C VAL A 82 2.75 -0.22 -5.29
N LYS A 83 3.82 -0.29 -6.09
CA LYS A 83 4.63 0.86 -6.51
C LYS A 83 4.77 0.86 -8.02
N VAL A 84 4.70 2.02 -8.64
CA VAL A 84 4.61 2.16 -10.10
C VAL A 84 5.69 3.06 -10.68
N LEU A 85 6.09 2.81 -11.93
CA LEU A 85 6.70 3.79 -12.82
C LEU A 85 5.56 4.40 -13.64
N ALA A 86 5.23 5.66 -13.43
CA ALA A 86 3.99 6.22 -13.94
C ALA A 86 4.12 7.65 -14.47
N PHE A 87 3.16 7.98 -15.35
CA PHE A 87 2.76 9.36 -15.64
C PHE A 87 1.35 9.57 -15.07
N GLU A 88 1.22 10.55 -14.17
CA GLU A 88 -0.03 10.91 -13.50
C GLU A 88 -0.39 12.35 -13.81
N GLY A 89 -1.67 12.59 -14.11
CA GLY A 89 -2.27 13.91 -14.21
C GLY A 89 -3.41 14.09 -13.20
N LYS A 90 -3.53 15.27 -12.61
CA LYS A 90 -4.60 15.64 -11.69
C LYS A 90 -5.18 16.98 -12.07
N LEU A 91 -6.51 17.04 -12.17
CA LEU A 91 -7.30 18.27 -12.30
C LEU A 91 -8.10 18.49 -11.01
N GLU A 92 -7.93 19.65 -10.38
CA GLU A 92 -8.67 20.07 -9.18
C GLU A 92 -9.43 21.35 -9.47
N HIS A 93 -10.73 21.38 -9.14
CA HIS A 93 -11.56 22.59 -9.21
C HIS A 93 -12.13 22.93 -7.84
N ARG A 94 -11.98 24.20 -7.44
CA ARG A 94 -12.52 24.75 -6.19
C ARG A 94 -13.71 25.63 -6.46
N PHE A 95 -14.78 25.44 -5.70
CA PHE A 95 -16.00 26.23 -5.76
C PHE A 95 -16.52 26.47 -4.33
N GLY A 96 -16.40 27.72 -3.88
CA GLY A 96 -16.61 28.07 -2.48
C GLY A 96 -15.66 27.30 -1.56
N ASP A 97 -16.20 26.70 -0.51
CA ASP A 97 -15.45 25.93 0.50
C ASP A 97 -15.24 24.46 0.10
N GLN A 98 -15.62 24.08 -1.13
CA GLN A 98 -15.52 22.72 -1.64
C GLN A 98 -14.43 22.59 -2.70
N SER A 99 -13.94 21.38 -2.91
CA SER A 99 -13.16 21.05 -4.10
C SER A 99 -13.44 19.65 -4.60
N LEU A 100 -13.41 19.49 -5.92
CA LEU A 100 -13.41 18.21 -6.60
C LEU A 100 -12.08 18.03 -7.32
N ALA A 101 -11.55 16.82 -7.30
CA ALA A 101 -10.38 16.50 -8.09
C ALA A 101 -10.53 15.12 -8.77
N LEU A 102 -10.00 15.05 -9.99
CA LEU A 102 -9.85 13.82 -10.74
C LEU A 102 -8.36 13.62 -10.99
N THR A 103 -7.84 12.45 -10.60
CA THR A 103 -6.48 12.01 -10.87
C THR A 103 -6.55 10.77 -11.74
N ALA A 104 -5.71 10.70 -12.78
CA ALA A 104 -5.57 9.52 -13.63
C ALA A 104 -4.10 9.29 -13.96
N ALA A 105 -3.72 8.02 -14.11
CA ALA A 105 -2.37 7.64 -14.48
C ALA A 105 -2.35 6.42 -15.39
N VAL A 106 -1.28 6.34 -16.19
CA VAL A 106 -0.82 5.12 -16.84
C VAL A 106 0.53 4.75 -16.23
N PHE A 107 0.76 3.45 -16.03
CA PHE A 107 1.95 2.98 -15.33
C PHE A 107 2.42 1.62 -15.81
N GLU A 108 3.65 1.28 -15.43
CA GLU A 108 4.32 0.00 -15.62
C GLU A 108 5.04 -0.40 -14.31
N HIS A 109 5.69 -1.58 -14.29
CA HIS A 109 6.52 -2.10 -13.20
C HIS A 109 5.75 -2.48 -11.93
N ASP A 110 4.54 -3.01 -12.08
CA ASP A 110 3.73 -3.51 -10.96
C ASP A 110 3.05 -4.86 -11.30
N ASP A 111 3.72 -5.69 -12.11
CA ASP A 111 3.17 -6.97 -12.56
C ASP A 111 3.20 -8.06 -11.50
N MET A 112 3.95 -7.86 -10.42
CA MET A 112 4.08 -8.82 -9.34
C MET A 112 3.14 -8.53 -8.16
N ALA A 113 2.36 -7.46 -8.22
CA ALA A 113 1.40 -7.12 -7.16
C ALA A 113 0.38 -8.26 -6.95
N GLY A 114 0.21 -8.70 -5.70
CA GLY A 114 -0.62 -9.84 -5.32
C GLY A 114 0.16 -11.13 -5.08
N THR A 115 1.44 -11.22 -5.47
CA THR A 115 2.27 -12.40 -5.20
C THR A 115 2.43 -12.66 -3.70
N LEU A 116 2.87 -11.65 -2.93
CA LEU A 116 3.05 -11.81 -1.48
C LEU A 116 1.72 -12.08 -0.79
N LEU A 117 0.68 -11.35 -1.17
CA LEU A 117 -0.66 -11.56 -0.61
C LEU A 117 -1.13 -13.00 -0.81
N THR A 118 -0.92 -13.58 -1.98
CA THR A 118 -1.33 -14.96 -2.27
C THR A 118 -0.43 -15.98 -1.57
N TYR A 119 0.90 -15.82 -1.63
CA TYR A 119 1.82 -16.82 -1.04
C TYR A 119 1.96 -16.71 0.48
N ARG A 120 2.01 -15.49 1.01
CA ARG A 120 2.24 -15.24 2.44
C ARG A 120 0.97 -14.89 3.20
N GLY A 121 0.01 -14.20 2.58
CA GLY A 121 -1.14 -13.58 3.22
C GLY A 121 -0.88 -12.14 3.69
N TRP A 122 -1.82 -11.61 4.45
CA TRP A 122 -1.70 -10.28 5.04
C TRP A 122 -0.57 -10.23 6.07
N ALA A 123 0.18 -9.12 6.07
CA ALA A 123 1.17 -8.80 7.09
C ALA A 123 1.09 -7.32 7.44
N LEU A 124 1.22 -6.99 8.72
CA LEU A 124 1.23 -5.62 9.22
C LEU A 124 2.65 -5.23 9.61
N HIS A 125 3.23 -4.32 8.85
CA HIS A 125 4.61 -3.83 9.03
C HIS A 125 4.81 -2.52 8.26
N ASP A 126 5.92 -1.83 8.50
CA ASP A 126 6.30 -0.59 7.82
C ASP A 126 7.36 -0.79 6.71
N VAL A 127 7.54 -2.03 6.25
CA VAL A 127 8.43 -2.32 5.12
C VAL A 127 7.90 -1.64 3.86
N ARG A 128 8.80 -0.99 3.13
CA ARG A 128 8.49 -0.25 1.91
C ARG A 128 9.21 -0.86 0.74
N LEU A 129 8.50 -1.07 -0.34
CA LEU A 129 9.07 -1.50 -1.60
C LEU A 129 10.04 -0.45 -2.12
N THR A 130 11.24 -0.87 -2.48
CA THR A 130 12.24 -0.08 -3.22
C THR A 130 12.46 -0.67 -4.61
N VAL A 131 13.02 0.10 -5.53
CA VAL A 131 13.12 -0.27 -6.96
C VAL A 131 13.88 -1.59 -7.19
N GLY A 132 14.92 -1.83 -6.42
CA GLY A 132 15.74 -3.02 -6.58
C GLY A 132 15.53 -4.09 -5.51
N ASN A 133 14.51 -3.92 -4.63
CA ASN A 133 14.25 -4.88 -3.57
C ASN A 133 13.51 -6.12 -4.09
N HIS A 134 13.75 -7.24 -3.44
CA HIS A 134 12.97 -8.47 -3.59
C HIS A 134 12.59 -9.00 -2.22
N PHE A 135 11.51 -9.76 -2.15
CA PHE A 135 11.01 -10.35 -0.91
C PHE A 135 11.06 -11.88 -0.99
N PRO A 136 11.50 -12.56 0.07
CA PRO A 136 11.40 -14.01 0.14
C PRO A 136 9.93 -14.44 0.21
N LEU A 137 9.60 -15.51 -0.49
CA LEU A 137 8.32 -16.20 -0.34
C LEU A 137 8.41 -17.24 0.77
N PRO A 138 7.29 -17.64 1.39
CA PRO A 138 7.26 -18.82 2.25
C PRO A 138 7.75 -20.06 1.50
N PRO A 139 8.14 -21.14 2.21
CA PRO A 139 8.56 -22.38 1.57
C PRO A 139 7.56 -22.85 0.51
N LEU A 140 8.04 -23.06 -0.70
CA LEU A 140 7.21 -23.49 -1.83
C LEU A 140 6.99 -25.01 -1.78
N SER A 141 5.79 -25.46 -2.06
CA SER A 141 5.52 -26.90 -2.25
C SER A 141 6.27 -27.44 -3.47
N ALA A 142 6.50 -28.75 -3.52
CA ALA A 142 7.15 -29.41 -4.64
C ALA A 142 6.41 -29.19 -5.98
N SER A 143 5.12 -28.95 -5.93
CA SER A 143 4.31 -28.64 -7.12
C SER A 143 4.48 -27.20 -7.62
N LYS A 144 4.85 -26.25 -6.75
CA LYS A 144 5.00 -24.83 -7.08
C LYS A 144 6.45 -24.46 -7.42
N ALA A 145 7.43 -25.06 -6.75
CA ALA A 145 8.85 -24.76 -6.92
C ALA A 145 9.39 -24.81 -8.36
N PRO A 146 8.88 -25.65 -9.28
CA PRO A 146 9.29 -25.63 -10.68
C PRO A 146 8.82 -24.39 -11.48
N TYR A 147 7.79 -23.68 -11.00
CA TYR A 147 7.12 -22.58 -11.71
C TYR A 147 7.25 -21.23 -11.02
N GLN A 148 7.71 -21.20 -9.76
CA GLN A 148 7.82 -19.98 -8.97
C GLN A 148 9.19 -19.90 -8.32
N ALA A 149 9.88 -18.77 -8.50
CA ALA A 149 11.11 -18.46 -7.78
C ALA A 149 10.84 -18.34 -6.25
N PRO A 150 11.81 -18.66 -5.38
CA PRO A 150 11.64 -18.54 -3.92
C PRO A 150 11.60 -17.07 -3.44
N VAL A 151 11.59 -16.12 -4.37
CA VAL A 151 11.51 -14.68 -4.13
C VAL A 151 10.52 -14.06 -5.09
N THR A 152 10.00 -12.89 -4.75
CA THR A 152 9.27 -12.01 -5.67
C THR A 152 9.97 -10.67 -5.77
N ASN A 153 9.89 -10.05 -6.95
CA ASN A 153 10.41 -8.71 -7.25
C ASN A 153 9.22 -7.80 -7.58
N PRO A 154 8.58 -7.18 -6.59
CA PRO A 154 7.31 -6.46 -6.82
C PRO A 154 7.43 -5.31 -7.81
N PHE A 155 8.61 -4.67 -7.94
CA PHE A 155 8.83 -3.60 -8.91
C PHE A 155 9.43 -4.15 -10.23
N TRP A 156 8.73 -5.11 -10.85
CA TRP A 156 9.11 -5.64 -12.16
C TRP A 156 8.00 -5.44 -13.19
N ASP A 157 8.44 -5.11 -14.40
CA ASP A 157 7.68 -5.26 -15.63
C ASP A 157 8.04 -6.61 -16.25
N VAL A 158 7.05 -7.46 -16.41
CA VAL A 158 7.20 -8.84 -16.90
C VAL A 158 6.61 -8.98 -18.30
N ASP A 159 5.55 -8.25 -18.62
CA ASP A 159 4.76 -8.44 -19.82
C ASP A 159 4.76 -7.21 -20.79
N GLY A 160 5.28 -6.06 -20.36
CA GLY A 160 5.32 -4.83 -21.15
C GLY A 160 3.95 -4.17 -21.35
N ARG A 161 2.95 -4.49 -20.52
CA ARG A 161 1.61 -3.90 -20.61
C ARG A 161 1.43 -2.78 -19.59
N ALA A 162 0.95 -1.65 -20.06
CA ALA A 162 0.63 -0.55 -19.17
C ALA A 162 -0.66 -0.79 -18.39
N GLY A 163 -0.59 -0.65 -17.09
CA GLY A 163 -1.73 -0.54 -16.18
C GLY A 163 -2.26 0.90 -16.08
N TYR A 164 -3.32 1.07 -15.33
CA TYR A 164 -3.90 2.39 -15.07
C TYR A 164 -4.54 2.47 -13.68
N TYR A 165 -4.63 3.68 -13.16
CA TYR A 165 -5.55 3.99 -12.08
C TYR A 165 -6.26 5.32 -12.33
N ALA A 166 -7.43 5.47 -11.71
CA ALA A 166 -8.17 6.71 -11.64
C ALA A 166 -8.70 6.92 -10.23
N ARG A 167 -8.64 8.17 -9.75
CA ARG A 167 -9.09 8.55 -8.41
C ARG A 167 -9.93 9.82 -8.48
N PHE A 168 -11.05 9.78 -7.80
CA PHE A 168 -11.91 10.92 -7.52
C PHE A 168 -11.75 11.34 -6.06
N ASP A 169 -11.62 12.65 -5.80
CA ASP A 169 -11.58 13.24 -4.47
C ASP A 169 -12.66 14.31 -4.36
N TRP A 170 -13.38 14.31 -3.25
CA TRP A 170 -14.27 15.40 -2.87
C TRP A 170 -13.93 15.88 -1.47
N ARG A 171 -13.58 17.15 -1.36
CA ARG A 171 -13.53 17.88 -0.10
C ARG A 171 -14.84 18.64 0.05
N SER A 172 -15.64 18.26 1.00
CA SER A 172 -16.94 18.90 1.28
C SER A 172 -16.76 20.26 1.98
N PRO A 173 -17.81 21.08 2.07
CA PRO A 173 -17.79 22.31 2.89
C PRO A 173 -17.74 22.01 4.38
N TRP A 174 -18.10 20.81 4.81
CA TRP A 174 -17.94 20.32 6.17
C TRP A 174 -16.51 19.77 6.34
N PRO A 175 -16.05 19.56 7.58
CA PRO A 175 -14.70 19.03 7.83
C PRO A 175 -14.56 17.54 7.46
N VAL A 176 -15.04 17.16 6.28
CA VAL A 176 -15.02 15.80 5.74
C VAL A 176 -14.47 15.82 4.31
N SER A 177 -13.63 14.86 3.99
CA SER A 177 -13.22 14.55 2.63
C SER A 177 -13.37 13.07 2.34
N VAL A 178 -13.74 12.74 1.10
CA VAL A 178 -13.87 11.36 0.65
C VAL A 178 -13.13 11.16 -0.68
N ASN A 179 -12.71 9.94 -0.93
CA ASN A 179 -12.10 9.57 -2.20
C ASN A 179 -12.51 8.15 -2.61
N LEU A 180 -12.42 7.91 -3.92
CA LEU A 180 -12.62 6.61 -4.52
C LEU A 180 -11.56 6.42 -5.59
N LEU A 181 -10.84 5.29 -5.57
CA LEU A 181 -9.81 4.94 -6.54
C LEU A 181 -10.10 3.57 -7.14
N ARG A 182 -9.92 3.46 -8.46
CA ARG A 182 -9.86 2.21 -9.20
C ARG A 182 -8.44 2.00 -9.70
N TYR A 183 -7.91 0.79 -9.52
CA TYR A 183 -6.59 0.34 -9.98
C TYR A 183 -6.74 -0.95 -10.78
N ASP A 184 -5.97 -1.10 -11.87
CA ASP A 184 -5.82 -2.32 -12.65
C ASP A 184 -4.44 -2.30 -13.33
N ASN A 185 -3.53 -3.22 -12.94
CA ASN A 185 -2.20 -3.31 -13.57
C ASN A 185 -2.27 -3.95 -14.97
N ARG A 186 -3.38 -4.59 -15.35
CA ARG A 186 -3.60 -5.27 -16.62
C ARG A 186 -2.57 -6.37 -16.94
N GLY A 187 -1.91 -6.88 -15.92
CA GLY A 187 -0.88 -7.91 -16.06
C GLY A 187 -1.34 -9.11 -16.90
N ASP A 188 -0.47 -9.57 -17.77
CA ASP A 188 -0.69 -10.80 -18.56
C ASP A 188 -0.31 -12.01 -17.72
N GLN A 189 -1.30 -12.59 -17.10
CA GLN A 189 -1.15 -13.69 -16.13
C GLN A 189 -0.48 -14.96 -16.67
N VAL A 190 -0.10 -15.01 -17.97
CA VAL A 190 0.67 -16.12 -18.57
C VAL A 190 2.08 -15.71 -18.99
N SER A 191 2.40 -14.42 -18.96
CA SER A 191 3.76 -13.93 -19.21
C SER A 191 4.64 -14.18 -18.00
N GLY A 192 5.88 -14.61 -18.25
CA GLY A 192 6.81 -14.95 -17.17
C GLY A 192 8.24 -14.54 -17.44
N ARG A 193 8.97 -14.24 -16.35
CA ARG A 193 10.40 -13.90 -16.35
C ARG A 193 11.08 -14.51 -15.13
N GLN A 194 12.13 -15.30 -15.34
CA GLN A 194 12.95 -15.88 -14.24
C GLN A 194 12.10 -16.62 -13.17
N LEU A 195 11.21 -17.50 -13.60
CA LEU A 195 10.26 -18.23 -12.75
C LEU A 195 9.35 -17.31 -11.91
N GLN A 196 9.03 -16.14 -12.39
CA GLN A 196 8.00 -15.26 -11.86
C GLN A 196 7.02 -14.94 -12.97
N THR A 197 5.74 -15.12 -12.71
CA THR A 197 4.67 -14.86 -13.68
C THR A 197 3.97 -13.58 -13.30
N ALA A 198 3.61 -12.76 -14.28
CA ALA A 198 2.83 -11.55 -14.05
C ALA A 198 1.47 -11.91 -13.44
N TRP A 199 1.07 -11.16 -12.45
CA TRP A 199 -0.24 -11.24 -11.81
C TRP A 199 -1.15 -10.16 -12.37
N ARG A 200 -2.39 -10.47 -12.63
CA ARG A 200 -3.40 -9.47 -12.92
C ARG A 200 -4.09 -9.04 -11.63
N THR A 201 -3.70 -7.90 -11.13
CA THR A 201 -4.22 -7.34 -9.88
C THR A 201 -5.06 -6.10 -10.14
N ARG A 202 -6.27 -6.11 -9.62
CA ARG A 202 -7.25 -5.03 -9.76
C ARG A 202 -8.03 -4.83 -8.47
N PHE A 203 -8.22 -3.59 -8.09
CA PHE A 203 -8.96 -3.28 -6.87
C PHE A 203 -9.64 -1.91 -6.91
N TRP A 204 -10.56 -1.73 -6.00
CA TRP A 204 -11.12 -0.45 -5.59
C TRP A 204 -10.58 -0.08 -4.22
N ASN A 205 -10.41 1.20 -3.97
CA ASN A 205 -10.12 1.74 -2.65
C ASN A 205 -11.01 2.96 -2.41
N ALA A 206 -11.78 2.93 -1.34
CA ALA A 206 -12.56 4.08 -0.88
C ALA A 206 -12.02 4.57 0.46
N GLY A 207 -11.93 5.87 0.61
CA GLY A 207 -11.40 6.50 1.82
C GLY A 207 -12.23 7.70 2.27
N ALA A 208 -12.26 7.92 3.57
CA ALA A 208 -12.86 9.08 4.20
C ALA A 208 -11.96 9.63 5.31
N MET A 209 -11.89 10.94 5.42
CA MET A 209 -11.24 11.64 6.53
C MET A 209 -12.18 12.72 7.07
N ALA A 210 -12.32 12.77 8.39
CA ALA A 210 -13.15 13.74 9.07
C ALA A 210 -12.42 14.38 10.26
N SER A 211 -12.52 15.71 10.40
CA SER A 211 -12.10 16.40 11.62
C SER A 211 -13.28 16.45 12.60
N LEU A 212 -13.13 15.76 13.72
CA LEU A 212 -14.15 15.67 14.78
C LEU A 212 -13.83 16.72 15.86
N GLY A 213 -14.25 17.96 15.61
CA GLY A 213 -13.87 19.12 16.39
C GLY A 213 -12.43 19.57 16.11
N GLN A 214 -11.80 20.27 17.06
CA GLN A 214 -10.51 20.93 16.84
C GLN A 214 -9.28 20.00 16.99
N ARG A 215 -9.44 18.88 17.70
CA ARG A 215 -8.29 18.06 18.15
C ARG A 215 -8.35 16.59 17.73
N THR A 216 -9.41 16.17 17.07
CA THR A 216 -9.60 14.75 16.70
C THR A 216 -9.78 14.61 15.20
N VAL A 217 -9.05 13.68 14.60
CA VAL A 217 -9.19 13.31 13.19
C VAL A 217 -9.53 11.83 13.12
N ALA A 218 -10.56 11.51 12.34
CA ALA A 218 -10.90 10.15 11.95
C ALA A 218 -10.46 9.90 10.51
N LYS A 219 -9.85 8.73 10.24
CA LYS A 219 -9.53 8.25 8.90
C LYS A 219 -10.06 6.83 8.75
N ALA A 220 -10.73 6.54 7.65
CA ALA A 220 -11.20 5.21 7.32
C ALA A 220 -10.89 4.89 5.87
N GLN A 221 -10.48 3.67 5.60
CA GLN A 221 -10.35 3.15 4.23
C GLN A 221 -10.92 1.74 4.14
N VAL A 222 -11.42 1.41 2.97
CA VAL A 222 -11.74 0.05 2.56
C VAL A 222 -11.14 -0.19 1.18
N LEU A 223 -10.48 -1.34 1.03
CA LEU A 223 -9.87 -1.81 -0.20
C LEU A 223 -10.44 -3.19 -0.49
N TRP A 224 -10.83 -3.45 -1.75
CA TRP A 224 -11.31 -4.76 -2.18
C TRP A 224 -10.97 -4.99 -3.64
N GLY A 225 -10.61 -6.20 -3.98
CA GLY A 225 -10.15 -6.54 -5.31
C GLY A 225 -9.93 -8.01 -5.51
N ASN A 226 -9.23 -8.30 -6.59
CA ASN A 226 -8.90 -9.63 -7.04
C ASN A 226 -7.49 -9.64 -7.63
N THR A 227 -6.77 -10.73 -7.42
CA THR A 227 -5.48 -11.02 -8.06
C THR A 227 -5.49 -12.43 -8.59
N LEU A 228 -4.98 -12.61 -9.81
CA LEU A 228 -4.97 -13.92 -10.48
C LEU A 228 -3.72 -14.12 -11.33
N VAL A 229 -3.31 -15.38 -11.49
CA VAL A 229 -2.18 -15.81 -12.31
C VAL A 229 -2.47 -17.14 -12.99
N GLY A 230 -1.83 -17.35 -14.14
CA GLY A 230 -1.92 -18.57 -14.94
C GLY A 230 -3.00 -18.52 -16.02
N PRO A 231 -3.06 -19.54 -16.89
CA PRO A 231 -4.00 -19.57 -18.00
C PRO A 231 -5.45 -19.73 -17.52
N ASP A 232 -6.36 -19.11 -18.24
CA ASP A 232 -7.79 -19.38 -18.11
C ASP A 232 -8.09 -20.78 -18.65
N THR A 233 -8.67 -21.64 -17.81
CA THR A 233 -9.01 -23.01 -18.14
C THR A 233 -10.50 -23.27 -17.91
N PRO A 234 -11.09 -24.37 -18.43
CA PRO A 234 -12.47 -24.75 -18.09
C PRO A 234 -12.73 -24.93 -16.57
N PHE A 235 -11.68 -25.04 -15.76
CA PHE A 235 -11.75 -25.18 -14.30
C PHE A 235 -11.46 -23.86 -13.57
N GLY A 236 -11.19 -22.76 -14.29
CA GLY A 236 -10.77 -21.47 -13.75
C GLY A 236 -9.26 -21.25 -13.84
N TYR A 237 -8.72 -20.46 -12.90
CA TYR A 237 -7.29 -20.11 -12.84
C TYR A 237 -6.53 -20.95 -11.81
N PRO A 238 -5.21 -21.19 -12.01
CA PRO A 238 -4.34 -21.85 -11.03
C PRO A 238 -4.24 -21.06 -9.70
N ALA A 239 -4.27 -19.74 -9.76
CA ALA A 239 -4.50 -18.92 -8.59
C ALA A 239 -5.46 -17.78 -8.95
N ASP A 240 -6.50 -17.63 -8.15
CA ASP A 240 -7.54 -16.61 -8.25
C ASP A 240 -8.00 -16.28 -6.84
N VAL A 241 -7.60 -15.13 -6.34
CA VAL A 241 -7.79 -14.75 -4.95
C VAL A 241 -8.47 -13.39 -4.86
N ASP A 242 -9.70 -13.38 -4.36
CA ASP A 242 -10.36 -12.17 -3.94
C ASP A 242 -9.80 -11.70 -2.60
N PHE A 243 -9.65 -10.41 -2.43
CA PHE A 243 -9.14 -9.84 -1.18
C PHE A 243 -9.92 -8.59 -0.77
N ALA A 244 -9.99 -8.37 0.54
CA ALA A 244 -10.53 -7.15 1.11
C ALA A 244 -9.87 -6.82 2.44
N ALA A 245 -9.68 -5.52 2.68
CA ALA A 245 -9.23 -5.01 3.98
C ALA A 245 -9.87 -3.64 4.27
N ALA A 246 -10.03 -3.35 5.55
CA ALA A 246 -10.55 -2.06 5.99
C ALA A 246 -9.90 -1.65 7.30
N TYR A 247 -9.84 -0.34 7.56
CA TYR A 247 -9.46 0.17 8.87
C TYR A 247 -10.24 1.43 9.24
N LEU A 248 -10.29 1.67 10.56
CA LEU A 248 -10.71 2.93 11.16
C LEU A 248 -9.60 3.39 12.13
N LEU A 249 -9.05 4.58 11.90
CA LEU A 249 -8.04 5.25 12.71
C LEU A 249 -8.64 6.52 13.31
N LEU A 250 -8.55 6.64 14.63
CA LEU A 250 -8.86 7.86 15.37
C LEU A 250 -7.58 8.42 15.97
N SER A 251 -7.25 9.66 15.68
CA SER A 251 -6.09 10.36 16.22
C SER A 251 -6.54 11.63 16.96
N ARG A 252 -6.05 11.83 18.19
CA ARG A 252 -6.41 12.97 19.02
C ARG A 252 -5.18 13.60 19.65
N GLU A 253 -5.11 14.93 19.59
CA GLU A 253 -4.12 15.69 20.39
C GLU A 253 -4.40 15.50 21.89
N PHE A 254 -3.39 15.04 22.62
CA PHE A 254 -3.48 14.69 24.04
C PHE A 254 -2.11 14.78 24.71
N GLY A 255 -2.03 15.39 25.90
CA GLY A 255 -0.83 15.41 26.74
C GLY A 255 0.43 16.00 26.06
N GLY A 256 0.26 17.03 25.22
CA GLY A 256 1.37 17.62 24.46
C GLY A 256 1.84 16.80 23.25
N GLY A 257 1.20 15.67 22.98
CA GLY A 257 1.45 14.80 21.84
C GLY A 257 0.16 14.42 21.12
N LYS A 258 0.16 13.25 20.47
CA LYS A 258 -0.99 12.70 19.75
C LYS A 258 -1.20 11.24 20.14
N LEU A 259 -2.39 10.91 20.62
CA LEU A 259 -2.84 9.54 20.86
C LEU A 259 -3.63 9.07 19.65
N SER A 260 -3.33 7.86 19.17
CA SER A 260 -3.98 7.25 18.01
C SER A 260 -4.43 5.83 18.35
N ALA A 261 -5.64 5.47 17.94
CA ALA A 261 -6.17 4.11 18.05
C ALA A 261 -6.69 3.67 16.70
N ARG A 262 -6.40 2.43 16.28
CA ARG A 262 -6.84 1.86 15.01
C ARG A 262 -7.33 0.44 15.19
N GLY A 263 -8.43 0.11 14.52
CA GLY A 263 -8.86 -1.26 14.27
C GLY A 263 -8.77 -1.57 12.79
N ASP A 264 -8.26 -2.73 12.45
CA ASP A 264 -8.15 -3.26 11.09
C ASP A 264 -8.92 -4.57 10.98
N TRP A 265 -9.44 -4.83 9.79
CA TRP A 265 -10.01 -6.10 9.37
C TRP A 265 -9.49 -6.45 7.98
N PHE A 266 -9.22 -7.72 7.71
CA PHE A 266 -8.76 -8.19 6.42
C PHE A 266 -9.17 -9.64 6.15
N LYS A 267 -9.31 -9.97 4.86
CA LYS A 267 -9.54 -11.34 4.40
C LYS A 267 -9.05 -11.57 2.98
N THR A 268 -8.80 -12.84 2.65
CA THR A 268 -8.69 -13.36 1.30
C THR A 268 -9.71 -14.50 1.11
N HIS A 269 -10.16 -14.68 -0.13
CA HIS A 269 -11.00 -15.80 -0.54
C HIS A 269 -10.41 -16.43 -1.80
N ASP A 270 -10.11 -17.71 -1.71
CA ASP A 270 -9.49 -18.48 -2.77
C ASP A 270 -10.55 -19.11 -3.68
N ASN A 271 -10.52 -18.76 -4.97
CA ASN A 271 -11.34 -19.29 -6.03
C ASN A 271 -10.56 -20.23 -6.96
N SER A 272 -9.28 -20.52 -6.67
CA SER A 272 -8.42 -21.35 -7.52
C SER A 272 -8.85 -22.80 -7.54
N PHE A 273 -8.57 -23.48 -8.67
CA PHE A 273 -8.92 -24.89 -8.83
C PHE A 273 -7.84 -25.86 -8.32
N VAL A 274 -6.67 -25.36 -7.90
CA VAL A 274 -5.54 -26.19 -7.47
C VAL A 274 -5.84 -26.84 -6.13
N ALA A 275 -5.95 -28.15 -6.13
CA ALA A 275 -6.19 -28.91 -4.90
C ALA A 275 -5.06 -28.70 -3.87
N ASN A 276 -5.41 -28.59 -2.60
CA ASN A 276 -4.51 -28.35 -1.48
C ASN A 276 -3.76 -27.00 -1.52
N ASP A 277 -4.23 -26.05 -2.31
CA ASP A 277 -3.79 -24.66 -2.30
C ASP A 277 -4.92 -23.78 -1.77
N ASN A 278 -4.99 -23.62 -0.47
CA ASN A 278 -6.05 -22.87 0.19
C ASN A 278 -5.51 -21.52 0.69
N ASN A 279 -5.65 -20.48 -0.16
CA ASN A 279 -5.21 -19.13 0.14
C ASN A 279 -6.25 -18.29 0.93
N ASN A 280 -7.27 -18.94 1.50
CA ASN A 280 -8.19 -18.26 2.41
C ASN A 280 -7.45 -17.75 3.64
N GLU A 281 -7.77 -16.55 4.02
CA GLU A 281 -7.32 -15.94 5.27
C GLU A 281 -8.41 -14.99 5.79
N HIS A 282 -8.52 -14.87 7.10
CA HIS A 282 -9.27 -13.80 7.74
C HIS A 282 -8.57 -13.39 9.04
N GLY A 283 -8.64 -12.10 9.34
CA GLY A 283 -7.99 -11.58 10.52
C GLY A 283 -8.43 -10.17 10.88
N TRP A 284 -7.94 -9.73 12.03
CA TRP A 284 -8.12 -8.39 12.54
C TRP A 284 -6.88 -7.91 13.29
N SER A 285 -6.76 -6.60 13.47
CA SER A 285 -5.78 -6.03 14.38
C SER A 285 -6.33 -4.87 15.18
N GLY A 286 -5.71 -4.64 16.34
CA GLY A 286 -5.92 -3.44 17.15
C GLY A 286 -4.59 -2.76 17.45
N MET A 287 -4.52 -1.44 17.29
CA MET A 287 -3.33 -0.65 17.53
C MET A 287 -3.64 0.55 18.42
N LEU A 288 -2.76 0.82 19.37
CA LEU A 288 -2.75 2.03 20.19
C LEU A 288 -1.34 2.63 20.12
N ALA A 289 -1.23 3.89 19.67
CA ALA A 289 0.04 4.59 19.55
C ALA A 289 0.00 5.95 20.23
N TYR A 290 1.11 6.33 20.86
CA TYR A 290 1.33 7.69 21.35
C TYR A 290 2.57 8.28 20.69
N LYS A 291 2.39 9.42 20.01
CA LYS A 291 3.44 10.22 19.42
C LYS A 291 3.69 11.43 20.30
N HIS A 292 4.93 11.68 20.70
CA HIS A 292 5.33 12.87 21.45
C HIS A 292 6.45 13.62 20.73
N PRO A 293 6.28 14.93 20.42
CA PRO A 293 7.36 15.74 19.89
C PRO A 293 8.39 16.03 21.00
N LEU A 294 9.64 15.63 20.79
CA LEU A 294 10.76 15.94 21.68
C LEU A 294 11.35 17.30 21.35
N THR A 295 11.45 17.59 20.06
CA THR A 295 11.93 18.87 19.51
C THR A 295 11.15 19.19 18.24
N HIS A 296 11.45 20.33 17.59
CA HIS A 296 10.84 20.68 16.29
C HIS A 296 11.26 19.75 15.15
N PHE A 297 12.29 18.93 15.33
CA PHE A 297 12.81 18.00 14.32
C PHE A 297 12.80 16.53 14.78
N ALA A 298 12.34 16.23 15.99
CA ALA A 298 12.38 14.85 16.53
C ALA A 298 11.08 14.49 17.26
N ASP A 299 10.51 13.36 16.87
CA ASP A 299 9.33 12.73 17.50
C ASP A 299 9.70 11.36 18.06
N VAL A 300 9.20 11.02 19.25
CA VAL A 300 9.21 9.67 19.79
C VAL A 300 7.83 9.04 19.66
N PHE A 301 7.81 7.75 19.34
CA PHE A 301 6.59 6.94 19.26
C PHE A 301 6.68 5.76 20.21
N VAL A 302 5.55 5.42 20.81
CA VAL A 302 5.33 4.16 21.51
C VAL A 302 4.05 3.55 20.92
N GLU A 303 4.10 2.30 20.50
CA GLU A 303 2.96 1.62 19.85
C GLU A 303 2.77 0.23 20.42
N LEU A 304 1.53 -0.10 20.79
CA LEU A 304 1.07 -1.45 21.09
C LEU A 304 0.22 -1.93 19.91
N LEU A 305 0.61 -3.03 19.29
CA LEU A 305 -0.09 -3.66 18.17
C LEU A 305 -0.43 -5.11 18.54
N HIS A 306 -1.69 -5.47 18.34
CA HIS A 306 -2.17 -6.85 18.42
C HIS A 306 -2.74 -7.26 17.06
N VAL A 307 -2.36 -8.44 16.57
CA VAL A 307 -2.82 -9.02 15.31
C VAL A 307 -3.26 -10.46 15.55
N GLU A 308 -4.41 -10.82 15.01
CA GLU A 308 -4.91 -12.20 15.00
C GLU A 308 -5.37 -12.55 13.58
N SER A 309 -4.94 -13.71 13.06
CA SER A 309 -5.40 -14.20 11.77
C SER A 309 -5.39 -15.71 11.68
N ASP A 310 -6.33 -16.25 10.92
CA ASP A 310 -6.43 -17.67 10.56
C ASP A 310 -6.14 -17.82 9.06
N ARG A 311 -5.12 -18.63 8.72
CA ARG A 311 -4.69 -18.96 7.36
C ARG A 311 -4.26 -20.43 7.30
N PRO A 312 -5.08 -21.32 6.70
CA PRO A 312 -4.78 -22.76 6.63
C PRO A 312 -3.45 -23.11 5.98
N MET A 313 -2.99 -22.34 4.99
CA MET A 313 -1.72 -22.57 4.30
C MET A 313 -0.47 -22.43 5.17
N ARG A 314 -0.55 -21.82 6.34
CA ARG A 314 0.57 -21.80 7.29
C ARG A 314 0.96 -23.19 7.74
N LEU A 315 -0.04 -24.08 7.95
CA LEU A 315 0.23 -25.47 8.32
C LEU A 315 0.89 -26.23 7.18
N ALA A 316 0.43 -26.05 5.95
CA ALA A 316 0.93 -26.76 4.78
C ALA A 316 2.33 -26.28 4.35
N ASN A 317 2.60 -24.97 4.37
CA ASN A 317 3.83 -24.40 3.85
C ASN A 317 4.96 -24.28 4.88
N ALA A 318 4.63 -24.09 6.16
CA ALA A 318 5.62 -23.78 7.18
C ALA A 318 5.50 -24.62 8.46
N ALA A 319 4.58 -25.58 8.51
CA ALA A 319 4.25 -26.37 9.71
C ALA A 319 3.90 -25.49 10.94
N LEU A 320 3.31 -24.32 10.67
CA LEU A 320 2.84 -23.39 11.70
C LEU A 320 1.32 -23.55 11.91
N PRO A 321 0.80 -23.26 13.10
CA PRO A 321 -0.65 -23.25 13.33
C PRO A 321 -1.35 -22.30 12.35
N ALA A 322 -2.53 -22.70 11.84
CA ALA A 322 -3.34 -21.86 10.96
C ALA A 322 -3.75 -20.57 11.68
N MET A 323 -4.27 -20.68 12.90
CA MET A 323 -4.56 -19.56 13.77
C MET A 323 -3.27 -19.07 14.44
N GLN A 324 -2.99 -17.78 14.28
CA GLN A 324 -1.88 -17.09 14.94
C GLN A 324 -2.36 -15.78 15.57
N ASN A 325 -1.81 -15.48 16.74
CA ASN A 325 -1.93 -14.17 17.37
C ASN A 325 -0.55 -13.65 17.76
N GLN A 326 -0.40 -12.34 17.67
CA GLN A 326 0.85 -11.66 18.00
C GLN A 326 0.55 -10.34 18.68
N THR A 327 1.23 -10.06 19.78
CA THR A 327 1.19 -8.75 20.44
C THR A 327 2.59 -8.18 20.49
N GLN A 328 2.76 -6.94 20.02
CA GLN A 328 4.03 -6.25 19.96
C GLN A 328 3.95 -4.90 20.66
N LEU A 329 4.96 -4.59 21.47
CA LEU A 329 5.24 -3.24 21.96
C LEU A 329 6.43 -2.70 21.20
N GLN A 330 6.25 -1.58 20.52
CA GLN A 330 7.28 -0.97 19.68
C GLN A 330 7.58 0.46 20.13
N THR A 331 8.82 0.88 19.95
CA THR A 331 9.23 2.27 20.14
C THR A 331 10.04 2.73 18.93
N ALA A 332 9.85 3.98 18.52
CA ALA A 332 10.61 4.58 17.43
C ALA A 332 10.98 6.01 17.75
N LEU A 333 12.18 6.42 17.35
CA LEU A 333 12.60 7.80 17.27
C LEU A 333 12.63 8.21 15.79
N ARG A 334 11.86 9.22 15.44
CA ARG A 334 11.85 9.80 14.10
C ARG A 334 12.52 11.16 14.13
N VAL A 335 13.56 11.33 13.34
CA VAL A 335 14.30 12.60 13.20
C VAL A 335 14.17 13.09 11.77
N GLY A 336 13.82 14.36 11.57
CA GLY A 336 13.71 15.04 10.28
C GLY A 336 14.66 16.22 10.21
N PHE A 337 15.23 16.46 9.05
CA PHE A 337 16.18 17.55 8.78
C PHE A 337 15.65 18.44 7.66
#